data_cbefd27b4842a9b527e83ac75a632d85
#
_entry.id   cbefd27b4842a9b527e83ac75a632d85
#
_cell.length_a   1.000
_cell.length_b   1.000
_cell.length_c   1.000
_cell.angle_alpha   90.00
_cell.angle_beta   90.00
_cell.angle_gamma   90.00
#
_symmetry.space_group_name_H-M   'P 1'
#
loop_
_entity.id
_entity.type
_entity.pdbx_description
1 polymer ?
#
loop_
_entity_poly.entity_id
_entity_poly.type
_entity_poly.pdbx_seq_one_letter_code
_entity_poly.pdbx_strand_id
1 'polypeptide(L)'
;DSLVDPYENDEKQQDYLKELKILAEIYMKAAFDSLLEAENLLSHCNAVEKHLEVVQREKMICQRILEDGVLNRDALLNHTPEKFPQMSSKIKKENEDLETLEDIKSFYKEYNETIQNVKNKYLMRSVDELKDDMKQLAPRIKYLVQIIKDIINDFAKKKRSRNVLDFADYEHFALQILTDENGTPSTIAKEYRHQFEEILIDEYQDTNQVQEAIISTIKRGDELDGNLFMVGDVKQSIYKFRQADPTLFM
;
A
#
# COMPACT_ATOMS: atom_id res chain seq x y z
N ASP A 1 0.02 -21.42 2.54
CA ASP A 1 1.02 -21.44 3.63
C ASP A 1 1.69 -20.07 3.79
N SER A 2 1.95 -19.31 2.73
CA SER A 2 2.53 -17.96 2.80
C SER A 2 1.76 -16.97 3.72
N LEU A 3 0.45 -17.13 3.90
CA LEU A 3 -0.36 -16.30 4.81
C LEU A 3 -0.08 -16.57 6.29
N VAL A 4 0.49 -17.72 6.63
CA VAL A 4 0.80 -18.11 8.02
C VAL A 4 2.26 -17.80 8.36
N ASP A 5 3.14 -17.79 7.37
CA ASP A 5 4.58 -17.59 7.53
C ASP A 5 4.95 -16.37 8.39
N PRO A 6 4.32 -15.16 8.22
CA PRO A 6 4.66 -14.01 9.06
C PRO A 6 4.37 -14.21 10.54
N TYR A 7 3.53 -15.18 10.90
CA TYR A 7 3.15 -15.45 12.28
C TYR A 7 4.00 -16.54 12.95
N GLU A 8 4.69 -17.38 12.18
CA GLU A 8 5.44 -18.53 12.68
C GLU A 8 6.94 -18.48 12.38
N ASN A 9 7.35 -17.76 11.33
CA ASN A 9 8.73 -17.67 10.89
C ASN A 9 9.38 -16.39 11.44
N ASP A 10 10.40 -16.54 12.27
CA ASP A 10 11.10 -15.41 12.90
C ASP A 10 11.71 -14.43 11.87
N GLU A 11 12.21 -14.92 10.74
CA GLU A 11 12.76 -14.09 9.66
C GLU A 11 11.65 -13.24 9.02
N LYS A 12 10.51 -13.85 8.69
CA LYS A 12 9.34 -13.13 8.15
C LYS A 12 8.73 -12.16 9.15
N GLN A 13 8.77 -12.48 10.44
CA GLN A 13 8.36 -11.54 11.49
C GLN A 13 9.29 -10.33 11.52
N GLN A 14 10.60 -10.52 11.37
CA GLN A 14 11.56 -9.41 11.32
C GLN A 14 11.35 -8.53 10.09
N ASP A 15 11.09 -9.11 8.92
CA ASP A 15 10.78 -8.36 7.71
C ASP A 15 9.53 -7.50 7.89
N TYR A 16 8.46 -8.07 8.44
CA TYR A 16 7.23 -7.32 8.74
C TYR A 16 7.45 -6.15 9.72
N LEU A 17 8.21 -6.39 10.79
CA LEU A 17 8.54 -5.35 11.77
C LEU A 17 9.43 -4.25 11.17
N LYS A 18 10.31 -4.62 10.23
CA LYS A 18 11.12 -3.66 9.46
C LYS A 18 10.24 -2.79 8.55
N GLU A 19 9.27 -3.39 7.87
CA GLU A 19 8.31 -2.65 7.05
C GLU A 19 7.47 -1.67 7.88
N LEU A 20 6.97 -2.08 9.05
CA LEU A 20 6.26 -1.18 9.97
C LEU A 20 7.11 0.01 10.38
N LYS A 21 8.41 -0.21 10.63
CA LYS A 21 9.34 0.86 10.96
C LYS A 21 9.50 1.83 9.77
N ILE A 22 9.70 1.32 8.56
CA ILE A 22 9.80 2.12 7.34
C ILE A 22 8.53 2.97 7.14
N LEU A 23 7.36 2.38 7.33
CA LEU A 23 6.10 3.12 7.24
C LEU A 23 6.02 4.25 8.29
N ALA A 24 6.40 3.97 9.53
CA ALA A 24 6.44 4.99 10.58
C ALA A 24 7.41 6.14 10.22
N GLU A 25 8.57 5.83 9.64
CA GLU A 25 9.55 6.83 9.16
C GLU A 25 8.98 7.68 8.02
N ILE A 26 8.25 7.08 7.06
CA ILE A 26 7.59 7.79 5.96
C ILE A 26 6.56 8.80 6.51
N TYR A 27 5.70 8.36 7.43
CA TYR A 27 4.72 9.26 8.06
C TYR A 27 5.39 10.37 8.87
N MET A 28 6.47 10.07 9.57
CA MET A 28 7.23 11.09 10.31
C MET A 28 7.89 12.12 9.38
N LYS A 29 8.35 11.71 8.20
CA LYS A 29 8.84 12.65 7.17
C LYS A 29 7.71 13.53 6.65
N ALA A 30 6.53 12.97 6.36
CA ALA A 30 5.37 13.76 5.97
C ALA A 30 4.96 14.78 7.07
N ALA A 31 5.00 14.38 8.35
CA ALA A 31 4.77 15.30 9.47
C ALA A 31 5.79 16.44 9.52
N PHE A 32 7.05 16.16 9.22
CA PHE A 32 8.09 17.17 9.12
C PHE A 32 7.86 18.13 7.95
N ASP A 33 7.45 17.61 6.79
CA ASP A 33 7.14 18.41 5.60
C ASP A 33 5.96 19.36 5.86
N SER A 34 4.90 18.90 6.58
CA SER A 34 3.80 19.78 7.01
C SER A 34 4.27 20.93 7.90
N LEU A 35 5.27 20.71 8.77
CA LEU A 35 5.88 21.80 9.56
C LEU A 35 6.72 22.75 8.70
N LEU A 36 7.39 22.26 7.67
CA LEU A 36 8.15 23.10 6.72
C LEU A 36 7.22 24.03 5.95
N GLU A 37 6.10 23.52 5.47
CA GLU A 37 5.08 24.33 4.78
C GLU A 37 4.48 25.38 5.73
N ALA A 38 4.14 25.00 6.96
CA ALA A 38 3.64 25.94 7.96
C ALA A 38 4.68 27.04 8.28
N GLU A 39 5.96 26.71 8.42
CA GLU A 39 7.04 27.68 8.65
C GLU A 39 7.20 28.63 7.47
N ASN A 40 7.19 28.09 6.24
CA ASN A 40 7.29 28.89 5.02
C ASN A 40 6.18 29.94 4.95
N LEU A 41 4.92 29.53 5.12
CA LEU A 41 3.78 30.45 5.12
C LEU A 41 3.85 31.47 6.25
N LEU A 42 4.23 31.06 7.47
CA LEU A 42 4.40 31.95 8.62
C LEU A 42 5.47 33.03 8.37
N SER A 43 6.52 32.72 7.62
CA SER A 43 7.60 33.68 7.30
C SER A 43 7.13 34.87 6.47
N HIS A 44 5.98 34.76 5.81
CA HIS A 44 5.35 35.81 4.99
C HIS A 44 4.20 36.52 5.71
N CYS A 45 3.88 36.12 6.95
CA CYS A 45 2.79 36.71 7.75
C CYS A 45 3.30 37.70 8.79
N ASN A 46 2.46 38.65 9.21
CA ASN A 46 2.76 39.64 10.22
C ASN A 46 2.21 39.24 11.60
N ALA A 47 2.90 39.65 12.67
CA ALA A 47 2.50 39.46 14.07
C ALA A 47 2.35 37.98 14.49
N VAL A 48 3.10 37.06 13.86
CA VAL A 48 3.00 35.60 14.08
C VAL A 48 4.21 35.00 14.79
N GLU A 49 5.04 35.80 15.44
CA GLU A 49 6.33 35.39 16.04
C GLU A 49 6.18 34.15 16.94
N LYS A 50 5.15 34.13 17.81
CA LYS A 50 4.87 33.00 18.70
C LYS A 50 4.51 31.72 17.95
N HIS A 51 3.81 31.85 16.81
CA HIS A 51 3.45 30.69 15.96
C HIS A 51 4.68 30.14 15.30
N LEU A 52 5.54 30.99 14.78
CA LEU A 52 6.80 30.64 14.16
C LEU A 52 7.73 29.94 15.16
N GLU A 53 7.87 30.45 16.38
CA GLU A 53 8.67 29.82 17.45
C GLU A 53 8.18 28.41 17.79
N VAL A 54 6.86 28.19 17.85
CA VAL A 54 6.29 26.85 18.11
C VAL A 54 6.62 25.90 16.96
N VAL A 55 6.37 26.31 15.72
CA VAL A 55 6.66 25.48 14.54
C VAL A 55 8.14 25.14 14.45
N GLN A 56 9.03 26.09 14.70
CA GLN A 56 10.48 25.86 14.67
C GLN A 56 10.94 24.89 15.76
N ARG A 57 10.40 24.99 16.99
CA ARG A 57 10.69 24.02 18.05
C ARG A 57 10.23 22.61 17.68
N GLU A 58 9.01 22.47 17.19
CA GLU A 58 8.48 21.18 16.78
C GLU A 58 9.26 20.58 15.62
N LYS A 59 9.69 21.40 14.66
CA LYS A 59 10.56 20.98 13.56
C LYS A 59 11.89 20.45 14.06
N MET A 60 12.54 21.13 15.00
CA MET A 60 13.79 20.66 15.62
C MET A 60 13.59 19.34 16.38
N ILE A 61 12.45 19.16 17.05
CA ILE A 61 12.13 17.91 17.74
C ILE A 61 11.93 16.78 16.70
N CYS A 62 11.18 17.02 15.62
CA CYS A 62 11.03 16.07 14.54
C CYS A 62 12.37 15.65 13.92
N GLN A 63 13.29 16.61 13.72
CA GLN A 63 14.64 16.30 13.23
C GLN A 63 15.39 15.36 14.16
N ARG A 64 15.32 15.55 15.47
CA ARG A 64 15.94 14.66 16.46
C ARG A 64 15.28 13.28 16.48
N ILE A 65 13.96 13.21 16.30
CA ILE A 65 13.23 11.94 16.21
C ILE A 65 13.62 11.17 14.95
N LEU A 66 13.94 11.87 13.85
CA LEU A 66 14.37 11.32 12.56
C LEU A 66 15.89 11.48 12.35
N GLU A 67 16.70 11.36 13.38
CA GLU A 67 18.15 11.54 13.28
C GLU A 67 18.76 10.55 12.27
N ASP A 68 19.50 11.07 11.29
CA ASP A 68 20.03 10.30 10.16
C ASP A 68 18.98 9.51 9.36
N GLY A 69 17.72 9.95 9.39
CA GLY A 69 16.62 9.27 8.71
C GLY A 69 16.12 8.01 9.41
N VAL A 70 16.61 7.72 10.61
CA VAL A 70 16.20 6.59 11.45
C VAL A 70 15.27 7.06 12.56
N LEU A 71 14.10 6.44 12.66
CA LEU A 71 13.11 6.77 13.68
C LEU A 71 13.58 6.39 15.09
N ASN A 72 13.74 7.40 15.96
CA ASN A 72 13.93 7.19 17.39
C ASN A 72 12.58 7.00 18.08
N ARG A 73 12.23 5.73 18.34
CA ARG A 73 10.95 5.31 18.92
C ARG A 73 10.69 5.97 20.27
N ASP A 74 11.68 5.94 21.17
CA ASP A 74 11.48 6.40 22.55
C ASP A 74 11.34 7.93 22.60
N ALA A 75 12.09 8.64 21.77
CA ALA A 75 11.93 10.09 21.62
C ALA A 75 10.53 10.43 21.12
N LEU A 76 10.02 9.70 20.12
CA LEU A 76 8.67 9.95 19.59
C LEU A 76 7.57 9.60 20.61
N LEU A 77 7.67 8.47 21.31
CA LEU A 77 6.66 8.08 22.31
C LEU A 77 6.54 9.11 23.45
N ASN A 78 7.65 9.69 23.87
CA ASN A 78 7.70 10.69 24.94
C ASN A 78 7.36 12.11 24.45
N HIS A 79 7.37 12.35 23.13
CA HIS A 79 7.02 13.66 22.59
C HIS A 79 5.51 13.89 22.62
N THR A 80 5.10 15.07 23.04
CA THR A 80 3.71 15.55 22.92
C THR A 80 3.76 16.91 22.23
N PRO A 81 3.17 17.03 21.01
CA PRO A 81 3.20 18.28 20.29
C PRO A 81 2.64 19.45 21.10
N GLU A 82 3.30 20.58 21.01
CA GLU A 82 2.89 21.82 21.69
C GLU A 82 1.54 22.29 21.13
N LYS A 83 0.74 22.92 21.96
CA LYS A 83 -0.52 23.49 21.50
C LYS A 83 -0.25 24.68 20.59
N PHE A 84 -0.78 24.64 19.36
CA PHE A 84 -0.66 25.75 18.43
C PHE A 84 -1.36 27.00 18.99
N PRO A 85 -0.70 28.18 18.98
CA PRO A 85 -1.29 29.39 19.50
C PRO A 85 -2.54 29.81 18.73
N GLN A 86 -3.46 30.53 19.38
CA GLN A 86 -4.66 31.02 18.69
C GLN A 86 -4.32 32.21 17.77
N MET A 87 -4.84 32.17 16.56
CA MET A 87 -4.77 33.30 15.63
C MET A 87 -5.67 34.44 16.14
N SER A 88 -5.05 35.41 16.80
CA SER A 88 -5.76 36.57 17.43
C SER A 88 -6.43 37.47 16.38
N SER A 89 -7.38 38.32 16.84
CA SER A 89 -8.02 39.32 15.97
C SER A 89 -6.98 40.32 15.41
N LYS A 90 -5.86 40.55 16.12
CA LYS A 90 -4.77 41.39 15.64
C LYS A 90 -4.10 40.77 14.43
N ILE A 91 -3.71 39.49 14.51
CA ILE A 91 -3.08 38.75 13.41
C ILE A 91 -3.99 38.77 12.18
N LYS A 92 -5.29 38.50 12.36
CA LYS A 92 -6.25 38.51 11.26
C LYS A 92 -6.44 39.92 10.61
N LYS A 93 -6.17 40.99 11.33
CA LYS A 93 -6.24 42.36 10.78
C LYS A 93 -4.92 42.77 10.09
N GLU A 94 -3.78 42.23 10.53
CA GLU A 94 -2.47 42.54 9.97
C GLU A 94 -2.11 41.68 8.76
N ASN A 95 -2.90 40.65 8.46
CA ASN A 95 -2.74 39.78 7.31
C ASN A 95 -4.03 39.76 6.48
N GLU A 96 -3.94 40.24 5.25
CA GLU A 96 -5.08 40.33 4.33
C GLU A 96 -5.56 38.97 3.85
N ASP A 97 -4.64 38.03 3.71
CA ASP A 97 -4.87 36.65 3.25
C ASP A 97 -5.26 35.74 4.42
N LEU A 98 -6.56 35.59 4.63
CA LEU A 98 -7.12 34.72 5.66
C LEU A 98 -7.01 33.23 5.28
N GLU A 99 -6.94 32.90 4.00
CA GLU A 99 -6.80 31.55 3.49
C GLU A 99 -5.42 30.97 3.91
N THR A 100 -4.36 31.74 3.71
CA THR A 100 -3.02 31.38 4.21
C THR A 100 -2.99 31.11 5.72
N LEU A 101 -3.73 31.88 6.53
CA LEU A 101 -3.78 31.63 7.98
C LEU A 101 -4.54 30.34 8.34
N GLU A 102 -5.53 29.94 7.57
CA GLU A 102 -6.21 28.65 7.75
C GLU A 102 -5.34 27.48 7.26
N ASP A 103 -4.59 27.64 6.17
CA ASP A 103 -3.64 26.64 5.68
C ASP A 103 -2.56 26.36 6.71
N ILE A 104 -1.98 27.39 7.34
CA ILE A 104 -0.99 27.23 8.42
C ILE A 104 -1.58 26.37 9.56
N LYS A 105 -2.81 26.61 9.97
CA LYS A 105 -3.47 25.80 11.00
C LYS A 105 -3.70 24.37 10.53
N SER A 106 -4.05 24.19 9.26
CA SER A 106 -4.28 22.89 8.66
C SER A 106 -3.01 22.05 8.67
N PHE A 107 -1.87 22.61 8.24
CA PHE A 107 -0.57 21.93 8.27
C PHE A 107 -0.16 21.55 9.69
N TYR A 108 -0.32 22.47 10.66
CA TYR A 108 0.01 22.14 12.04
C TYR A 108 -0.93 21.09 12.64
N LYS A 109 -2.19 21.08 12.26
CA LYS A 109 -3.17 20.05 12.66
C LYS A 109 -2.80 18.71 12.05
N GLU A 110 -2.45 18.66 10.76
CA GLU A 110 -1.99 17.46 10.06
C GLU A 110 -0.74 16.87 10.72
N TYR A 111 0.24 17.72 11.05
CA TYR A 111 1.39 17.32 11.85
C TYR A 111 0.97 16.60 13.14
N ASN A 112 0.09 17.23 13.95
CA ASN A 112 -0.37 16.65 15.23
C ASN A 112 -1.07 15.30 15.03
N GLU A 113 -1.97 15.22 14.05
CA GLU A 113 -2.72 14.01 13.73
C GLU A 113 -1.78 12.89 13.27
N THR A 114 -0.78 13.23 12.49
CA THR A 114 0.22 12.28 12.00
C THR A 114 1.07 11.74 13.15
N ILE A 115 1.56 12.59 14.06
CA ILE A 115 2.28 12.15 15.26
C ILE A 115 1.44 11.18 16.09
N GLN A 116 0.17 11.50 16.35
CA GLN A 116 -0.72 10.62 17.12
C GLN A 116 -1.00 9.30 16.39
N ASN A 117 -1.19 9.35 15.08
CA ASN A 117 -1.42 8.16 14.27
C ASN A 117 -0.20 7.24 14.27
N VAL A 118 1.01 7.78 14.12
CA VAL A 118 2.24 6.98 14.17
C VAL A 118 2.41 6.32 15.52
N LYS A 119 2.22 7.06 16.62
CA LYS A 119 2.27 6.49 17.97
C LYS A 119 1.29 5.34 18.16
N ASN A 120 0.04 5.56 17.80
CA ASN A 120 -1.04 4.60 18.06
C ASN A 120 -0.99 3.36 17.15
N LYS A 121 -0.61 3.53 15.88
CA LYS A 121 -0.63 2.43 14.91
C LYS A 121 0.66 1.62 14.88
N TYR A 122 1.82 2.28 15.03
CA TYR A 122 3.10 1.65 14.75
C TYR A 122 4.00 1.49 15.96
N LEU A 123 3.79 2.27 17.04
CA LEU A 123 4.72 2.32 18.16
C LEU A 123 4.12 1.97 19.53
N MET A 124 2.80 1.78 19.61
CA MET A 124 2.10 1.52 20.88
C MET A 124 2.57 0.23 21.55
N ARG A 125 2.99 -0.76 20.75
CA ARG A 125 3.50 -2.05 21.23
C ARG A 125 5.01 -2.13 21.02
N SER A 126 5.73 -2.75 21.95
CA SER A 126 7.13 -3.09 21.75
C SER A 126 7.28 -4.19 20.68
N VAL A 127 8.47 -4.35 20.13
CA VAL A 127 8.77 -5.43 19.16
C VAL A 127 8.48 -6.81 19.76
N ASP A 128 8.84 -7.02 21.03
CA ASP A 128 8.63 -8.31 21.70
C ASP A 128 7.14 -8.59 21.93
N GLU A 129 6.37 -7.58 22.34
CA GLU A 129 4.92 -7.71 22.46
C GLU A 129 4.25 -8.00 21.11
N LEU A 130 4.70 -7.36 20.01
CA LEU A 130 4.18 -7.65 18.67
C LEU A 130 4.49 -9.08 18.24
N LYS A 131 5.70 -9.58 18.50
CA LYS A 131 6.07 -10.97 18.24
C LYS A 131 5.22 -11.96 19.04
N ASP A 132 4.97 -11.67 20.31
CA ASP A 132 4.11 -12.51 21.13
C ASP A 132 2.65 -12.51 20.65
N ASP A 133 2.14 -11.34 20.24
CA ASP A 133 0.80 -11.23 19.63
C ASP A 133 0.72 -12.06 18.34
N MET A 134 1.74 -11.97 17.47
CA MET A 134 1.80 -12.76 16.23
C MET A 134 1.80 -14.27 16.54
N LYS A 135 2.62 -14.73 17.49
CA LYS A 135 2.63 -16.14 17.93
C LYS A 135 1.27 -16.60 18.48
N GLN A 136 0.58 -15.75 19.22
CA GLN A 136 -0.76 -16.07 19.74
C GLN A 136 -1.83 -16.09 18.64
N LEU A 137 -1.66 -15.30 17.59
CA LEU A 137 -2.56 -15.28 16.44
C LEU A 137 -2.33 -16.44 15.46
N ALA A 138 -1.11 -16.96 15.38
CA ALA A 138 -0.71 -18.01 14.44
C ALA A 138 -1.69 -19.19 14.37
N PRO A 139 -2.09 -19.83 15.51
CA PRO A 139 -3.00 -20.97 15.44
C PRO A 139 -4.40 -20.59 14.93
N ARG A 140 -4.87 -19.37 15.20
CA ARG A 140 -6.17 -18.87 14.71
C ARG A 140 -6.13 -18.63 13.21
N ILE A 141 -5.06 -18.02 12.70
CA ILE A 141 -4.84 -17.81 11.26
C ILE A 141 -4.71 -19.15 10.54
N LYS A 142 -3.95 -20.09 11.10
CA LYS A 142 -3.84 -21.46 10.57
C LYS A 142 -5.22 -22.11 10.42
N TYR A 143 -6.03 -22.03 11.46
CA TYR A 143 -7.37 -22.60 11.45
C TYR A 143 -8.26 -21.93 10.39
N LEU A 144 -8.19 -20.61 10.27
CA LEU A 144 -8.92 -19.88 9.22
C LEU A 144 -8.49 -20.30 7.81
N VAL A 145 -7.18 -20.41 7.57
CA VAL A 145 -6.62 -20.88 6.30
C VAL A 145 -7.09 -22.32 6.00
N GLN A 146 -7.14 -23.19 7.02
CA GLN A 146 -7.63 -24.55 6.84
C GLN A 146 -9.12 -24.57 6.46
N ILE A 147 -9.95 -23.79 7.13
CA ILE A 147 -11.39 -23.67 6.77
C ILE A 147 -11.54 -23.21 5.31
N ILE A 148 -10.77 -22.22 4.89
CA ILE A 148 -10.83 -21.71 3.49
C ILE A 148 -10.43 -22.82 2.52
N LYS A 149 -9.36 -23.56 2.80
CA LYS A 149 -8.91 -24.70 1.97
C LYS A 149 -10.00 -25.79 1.87
N ASP A 150 -10.65 -26.10 2.99
CA ASP A 150 -11.73 -27.10 3.04
C ASP A 150 -12.94 -26.65 2.22
N ILE A 151 -13.33 -25.37 2.34
CA ILE A 151 -14.43 -24.79 1.52
C ILE A 151 -14.09 -24.86 0.01
N ILE A 152 -12.88 -24.46 -0.37
CA ILE A 152 -12.44 -24.51 -1.78
C ILE A 152 -12.48 -25.95 -2.30
N ASN A 153 -11.96 -26.91 -1.53
CA ASN A 153 -11.97 -28.32 -1.91
C ASN A 153 -13.39 -28.90 -2.04
N ASP A 154 -14.26 -28.60 -1.08
CA ASP A 154 -15.64 -29.09 -1.12
C ASP A 154 -16.45 -28.44 -2.23
N PHE A 155 -16.20 -27.15 -2.52
CA PHE A 155 -16.80 -26.48 -3.67
C PHE A 155 -16.35 -27.11 -4.98
N ALA A 156 -15.05 -27.38 -5.15
CA ALA A 156 -14.51 -28.07 -6.32
C ALA A 156 -15.11 -29.48 -6.50
N LYS A 157 -15.22 -30.28 -5.41
CA LYS A 157 -15.89 -31.59 -5.45
C LYS A 157 -17.34 -31.47 -5.88
N LYS A 158 -18.06 -30.47 -5.36
CA LYS A 158 -19.49 -30.25 -5.68
C LYS A 158 -19.68 -29.83 -7.12
N LYS A 159 -18.79 -28.98 -7.69
CA LYS A 159 -18.79 -28.66 -9.13
C LYS A 159 -18.56 -29.90 -9.97
N ARG A 160 -17.54 -30.71 -9.64
CA ARG A 160 -17.30 -32.00 -10.37
C ARG A 160 -18.48 -32.94 -10.34
N SER A 161 -19.14 -33.14 -9.19
CA SER A 161 -20.27 -34.02 -9.03
C SER A 161 -21.50 -33.58 -9.88
N ARG A 162 -21.54 -32.29 -10.23
CA ARG A 162 -22.61 -31.71 -11.05
C ARG A 162 -22.23 -31.50 -12.52
N ASN A 163 -20.97 -31.82 -12.87
CA ASN A 163 -20.38 -31.53 -14.19
C ASN A 163 -20.54 -30.07 -14.62
N VAL A 164 -20.26 -29.12 -13.68
CA VAL A 164 -20.31 -27.68 -13.92
C VAL A 164 -18.99 -27.05 -13.65
N LEU A 165 -18.69 -25.98 -14.39
CA LEU A 165 -17.51 -25.10 -14.21
C LEU A 165 -18.00 -23.65 -14.05
N ASP A 166 -17.29 -22.84 -13.31
CA ASP A 166 -17.47 -21.39 -13.31
C ASP A 166 -16.38 -20.71 -14.18
N PHE A 167 -16.50 -19.40 -14.35
CA PHE A 167 -15.56 -18.65 -15.18
C PHE A 167 -14.11 -18.73 -14.67
N ALA A 168 -13.92 -18.71 -13.36
CA ALA A 168 -12.58 -18.84 -12.77
C ALA A 168 -11.95 -20.22 -13.06
N ASP A 169 -12.76 -21.30 -13.12
CA ASP A 169 -12.25 -22.61 -13.49
C ASP A 169 -11.68 -22.61 -14.92
N TYR A 170 -12.35 -21.94 -15.87
CA TYR A 170 -11.83 -21.85 -17.25
C TYR A 170 -10.48 -21.14 -17.30
N GLU A 171 -10.34 -20.03 -16.62
CA GLU A 171 -9.09 -19.28 -16.56
C GLU A 171 -7.96 -20.11 -15.93
N HIS A 172 -8.22 -20.73 -14.79
CA HIS A 172 -7.22 -21.55 -14.10
C HIS A 172 -6.84 -22.80 -14.87
N PHE A 173 -7.79 -23.48 -15.50
CA PHE A 173 -7.48 -24.65 -16.33
C PHE A 173 -6.72 -24.26 -17.60
N ALA A 174 -7.07 -23.14 -18.23
CA ALA A 174 -6.30 -22.62 -19.35
C ALA A 174 -4.84 -22.36 -18.93
N LEU A 175 -4.61 -21.68 -17.80
CA LEU A 175 -3.28 -21.41 -17.31
C LEU A 175 -2.51 -22.70 -16.98
N GLN A 176 -3.15 -23.72 -16.37
CA GLN A 176 -2.53 -25.02 -16.10
C GLN A 176 -2.12 -25.78 -17.38
N ILE A 177 -2.89 -25.64 -18.47
CA ILE A 177 -2.54 -26.25 -19.76
C ILE A 177 -1.40 -25.49 -20.44
N LEU A 178 -1.37 -24.17 -20.28
CA LEU A 178 -0.42 -23.28 -20.94
C LEU A 178 0.91 -23.15 -20.21
N THR A 179 1.00 -23.61 -18.96
CA THR A 179 2.25 -23.57 -18.17
C THR A 179 2.73 -24.98 -17.81
N ASP A 180 4.03 -25.14 -17.68
CA ASP A 180 4.65 -26.34 -17.12
C ASP A 180 4.80 -26.25 -15.58
N GLU A 181 5.40 -27.28 -14.96
CA GLU A 181 5.60 -27.37 -13.50
C GLU A 181 6.49 -26.23 -12.94
N ASN A 182 7.29 -25.59 -13.79
CA ASN A 182 8.16 -24.47 -13.43
C ASN A 182 7.49 -23.10 -13.69
N GLY A 183 6.22 -23.08 -14.14
CA GLY A 183 5.52 -21.86 -14.52
C GLY A 183 5.97 -21.27 -15.85
N THR A 184 6.76 -22.01 -16.65
CA THR A 184 7.19 -21.58 -17.99
C THR A 184 6.19 -22.05 -19.07
N PRO A 185 6.17 -21.40 -20.25
CA PRO A 185 5.23 -21.77 -21.30
C PRO A 185 5.35 -23.22 -21.75
N SER A 186 4.25 -23.97 -21.66
CA SER A 186 4.17 -25.38 -22.07
C SER A 186 4.35 -25.54 -23.58
N THR A 187 4.44 -26.79 -24.04
CA THR A 187 4.44 -27.10 -25.48
C THR A 187 3.20 -26.57 -26.19
N ILE A 188 2.03 -26.68 -25.55
CA ILE A 188 0.76 -26.16 -26.08
C ILE A 188 0.80 -24.63 -26.20
N ALA A 189 1.33 -23.93 -25.21
CA ALA A 189 1.49 -22.48 -25.29
C ALA A 189 2.40 -22.06 -26.44
N LYS A 190 3.50 -22.81 -26.68
CA LYS A 190 4.42 -22.59 -27.81
C LYS A 190 3.72 -22.81 -29.15
N GLU A 191 2.82 -23.81 -29.26
CA GLU A 191 2.00 -24.00 -30.46
C GLU A 191 1.10 -22.78 -30.71
N TYR A 192 0.42 -22.26 -29.71
CA TYR A 192 -0.41 -21.03 -29.83
C TYR A 192 0.46 -19.82 -30.21
N ARG A 193 1.67 -19.67 -29.69
CA ARG A 193 2.62 -18.62 -30.12
C ARG A 193 2.93 -18.64 -31.62
N HIS A 194 2.99 -19.84 -32.20
CA HIS A 194 3.20 -19.99 -33.65
C HIS A 194 1.90 -19.81 -34.44
N GLN A 195 0.78 -20.15 -33.87
CA GLN A 195 -0.52 -20.09 -34.54
C GLN A 195 -1.03 -18.63 -34.66
N PHE A 196 -0.86 -17.82 -33.60
CA PHE A 196 -1.37 -16.46 -33.61
C PHE A 196 -0.36 -15.50 -34.25
N GLU A 197 -0.74 -14.88 -35.36
CA GLU A 197 0.04 -13.80 -35.98
C GLU A 197 -0.04 -12.55 -35.14
N GLU A 198 -1.24 -12.20 -34.70
CA GLU A 198 -1.52 -11.05 -33.83
C GLU A 198 -2.49 -11.43 -32.70
N ILE A 199 -2.31 -10.85 -31.54
CA ILE A 199 -3.20 -10.94 -30.37
C ILE A 199 -3.70 -9.53 -30.10
N LEU A 200 -5.01 -9.30 -30.25
CA LEU A 200 -5.65 -8.01 -30.04
C LEU A 200 -6.55 -8.09 -28.81
N ILE A 201 -6.32 -7.21 -27.84
CA ILE A 201 -7.10 -7.18 -26.59
C ILE A 201 -7.68 -5.79 -26.42
N ASP A 202 -8.98 -5.74 -26.27
CA ASP A 202 -9.73 -4.53 -25.93
C ASP A 202 -10.06 -4.49 -24.45
N GLU A 203 -10.34 -3.30 -23.93
CA GLU A 203 -10.71 -3.05 -22.52
C GLU A 203 -9.67 -3.65 -21.54
N TYR A 204 -8.39 -3.50 -21.85
CA TYR A 204 -7.32 -4.14 -21.09
C TYR A 204 -7.27 -3.75 -19.60
N GLN A 205 -7.80 -2.58 -19.21
CA GLN A 205 -7.94 -2.15 -17.82
C GLN A 205 -8.83 -3.06 -16.98
N ASP A 206 -9.64 -3.91 -17.62
CA ASP A 206 -10.53 -4.86 -16.93
C ASP A 206 -9.94 -6.28 -16.85
N THR A 207 -8.69 -6.46 -17.28
CA THR A 207 -7.95 -7.72 -17.21
C THR A 207 -7.52 -8.01 -15.76
N ASN A 208 -7.65 -9.27 -15.35
CA ASN A 208 -7.12 -9.75 -14.07
C ASN A 208 -5.75 -10.43 -14.24
N GLN A 209 -5.05 -10.70 -13.12
CA GLN A 209 -3.71 -11.28 -13.13
C GLN A 209 -3.65 -12.68 -13.78
N VAL A 210 -4.73 -13.48 -13.70
CA VAL A 210 -4.75 -14.81 -14.33
C VAL A 210 -4.88 -14.68 -15.85
N GLN A 211 -5.72 -13.78 -16.32
CA GLN A 211 -5.86 -13.47 -17.75
C GLN A 211 -4.55 -12.91 -18.31
N GLU A 212 -3.89 -11.98 -17.58
CA GLU A 212 -2.58 -11.48 -17.97
C GLU A 212 -1.52 -12.60 -18.06
N ALA A 213 -1.51 -13.50 -17.09
CA ALA A 213 -0.62 -14.66 -17.13
C ALA A 213 -0.87 -15.56 -18.36
N ILE A 214 -2.13 -15.80 -18.73
CA ILE A 214 -2.52 -16.54 -19.93
C ILE A 214 -1.97 -15.84 -21.19
N ILE A 215 -2.23 -14.53 -21.33
CA ILE A 215 -1.76 -13.72 -22.45
C ILE A 215 -0.25 -13.79 -22.57
N SER A 216 0.45 -13.61 -21.46
CA SER A 216 1.91 -13.64 -21.38
C SER A 216 2.51 -14.99 -21.79
N THR A 217 1.79 -16.10 -21.60
CA THR A 217 2.29 -17.42 -22.03
C THR A 217 2.13 -17.66 -23.53
N ILE A 218 1.17 -17.01 -24.21
CA ILE A 218 0.86 -17.23 -25.63
C ILE A 218 1.36 -16.12 -26.57
N LYS A 219 1.77 -14.95 -26.03
CA LYS A 219 2.36 -13.89 -26.85
C LYS A 219 3.77 -14.24 -27.33
N ARG A 220 4.21 -13.65 -28.44
CA ARG A 220 5.58 -13.72 -28.99
C ARG A 220 6.32 -12.43 -28.77
N GLY A 221 7.65 -12.53 -28.72
CA GLY A 221 8.55 -11.39 -28.67
C GLY A 221 8.52 -10.59 -27.38
N ASP A 222 9.24 -9.54 -27.37
CA ASP A 222 9.31 -8.51 -26.36
C ASP A 222 8.81 -7.17 -26.94
N GLU A 223 9.14 -6.05 -26.35
CA GLU A 223 8.58 -4.73 -26.70
C GLU A 223 8.77 -4.30 -28.17
N LEU A 224 9.75 -4.87 -28.88
CA LEU A 224 10.11 -4.43 -30.26
C LEU A 224 9.66 -5.41 -31.35
N ASP A 225 9.42 -6.68 -31.01
CA ASP A 225 9.08 -7.75 -31.96
C ASP A 225 7.92 -8.61 -31.46
N GLY A 226 7.01 -7.99 -30.71
CA GLY A 226 5.85 -8.63 -30.13
C GLY A 226 4.66 -8.71 -31.08
N ASN A 227 3.78 -9.67 -30.85
CA ASN A 227 2.50 -9.81 -31.57
C ASN A 227 1.28 -9.42 -30.73
N LEU A 228 1.47 -8.70 -29.63
CA LEU A 228 0.41 -8.29 -28.72
C LEU A 228 0.08 -6.81 -28.88
N PHE A 229 -1.18 -6.49 -29.16
CA PHE A 229 -1.71 -5.14 -29.18
C PHE A 229 -2.85 -5.01 -28.16
N MET A 230 -2.77 -4.02 -27.28
CA MET A 230 -3.71 -3.80 -26.20
C MET A 230 -4.29 -2.39 -26.27
N VAL A 231 -5.59 -2.29 -26.07
CA VAL A 231 -6.31 -1.01 -25.96
C VAL A 231 -7.07 -0.98 -24.63
N GLY A 232 -7.04 0.18 -23.97
CA GLY A 232 -7.76 0.38 -22.71
C GLY A 232 -7.67 1.81 -22.21
N ASP A 233 -8.49 2.14 -21.23
CA ASP A 233 -8.46 3.40 -20.49
C ASP A 233 -8.57 3.11 -18.99
N VAL A 234 -7.50 3.30 -18.25
CA VAL A 234 -7.43 3.07 -16.79
C VAL A 234 -8.54 3.81 -16.03
N LYS A 235 -8.97 4.98 -16.53
CA LYS A 235 -10.04 5.77 -15.89
C LYS A 235 -11.43 5.14 -16.05
N GLN A 236 -11.60 4.22 -16.99
CA GLN A 236 -12.85 3.51 -17.24
C GLN A 236 -12.93 2.17 -16.51
N SER A 237 -11.89 1.77 -15.76
CA SER A 237 -11.93 0.51 -15.00
C SER A 237 -13.00 0.55 -13.91
N ILE A 238 -13.98 -0.36 -14.03
CA ILE A 238 -15.10 -0.53 -13.08
C ILE A 238 -15.21 -1.95 -12.52
N TYR A 239 -14.38 -2.89 -12.99
CA TYR A 239 -14.46 -4.32 -12.67
C TYR A 239 -13.50 -4.77 -11.54
N LYS A 240 -13.10 -3.86 -10.64
CA LYS A 240 -12.27 -4.20 -9.48
C LYS A 240 -12.88 -5.33 -8.62
N PHE A 241 -14.21 -5.42 -8.54
CA PHE A 241 -14.91 -6.51 -7.85
C PHE A 241 -14.75 -7.89 -8.52
N ARG A 242 -14.29 -7.94 -9.77
CA ARG A 242 -13.89 -9.14 -10.51
C ARG A 242 -12.37 -9.34 -10.52
N GLN A 243 -11.65 -8.65 -9.63
CA GLN A 243 -10.19 -8.68 -9.54
C GLN A 243 -9.47 -8.08 -10.76
N ALA A 244 -10.15 -7.23 -11.55
CA ALA A 244 -9.47 -6.43 -12.55
C ALA A 244 -8.39 -5.57 -11.90
N ASP A 245 -7.23 -5.54 -12.52
CA ASP A 245 -6.06 -4.80 -12.03
C ASP A 245 -5.57 -3.81 -13.09
N PRO A 246 -6.07 -2.56 -13.07
CA PRO A 246 -5.66 -1.55 -14.04
C PRO A 246 -4.15 -1.25 -14.04
N THR A 247 -3.42 -1.63 -12.98
CA THR A 247 -1.97 -1.41 -12.89
C THR A 247 -1.18 -2.28 -13.86
N LEU A 248 -1.79 -3.37 -14.36
CA LEU A 248 -1.20 -4.21 -15.40
C LEU A 248 -1.03 -3.49 -16.74
N PHE A 249 -1.77 -2.38 -16.94
CA PHE A 249 -1.73 -1.57 -18.16
C PHE A 249 -0.74 -0.38 -18.07
N MET A 250 -0.22 -0.08 -16.88
CA MET A 250 0.72 1.03 -16.61
C MET A 250 2.17 0.54 -16.61
#